data_3f7dc404a9efc8e6ee7d373e81057cf0
#
_entry.id   3f7dc404a9efc8e6ee7d373e81057cf0
#
_cell.length_a   1.000
_cell.length_b   1.000
_cell.length_c   1.000
_cell.angle_alpha   90.00
_cell.angle_beta   90.00
_cell.angle_gamma   90.00
#
_symmetry.space_group_name_H-M   'P 1'
#
loop_
_entity.id
_entity.type
_entity.pdbx_description
1 polymer ?
#
loop_
_entity_poly.entity_id
_entity_poly.type
_entity_poly.pdbx_seq_one_letter_code
_entity_poly.pdbx_strand_id
1 'polypeptide(L)'
;MQPLPRLTPATADVLRTLLDSDGPTWGMVVIKATGRPAGSVYPILERLEGAGWVVSEWEAASERSGPRRRLYELTAEGAPAARAAVERIRSTARTAPRAAGATA
;
A
#
# COMPACT_ATOMS: atom_id res chain seq x y z
N MET A 1 7.31 14.38 5.09
CA MET A 1 6.52 13.14 5.18
C MET A 1 6.15 12.89 6.64
N GLN A 2 4.94 12.49 6.87
CA GLN A 2 4.43 12.29 8.23
C GLN A 2 4.37 10.80 8.55
N PRO A 3 4.56 10.44 9.83
CA PRO A 3 4.38 9.04 10.23
C PRO A 3 2.91 8.65 10.12
N LEU A 4 2.67 7.36 9.90
CA LEU A 4 1.30 6.86 9.90
C LEU A 4 0.85 6.66 11.34
N PRO A 5 -0.38 7.09 11.66
CA PRO A 5 -0.88 6.94 13.03
C PRO A 5 -1.08 5.46 13.39
N ARG A 6 -1.24 4.63 12.40
CA ARG A 6 -1.54 3.23 12.61
C ARG A 6 -1.08 2.41 11.41
N LEU A 7 -0.38 1.34 11.68
CA LEU A 7 0.07 0.41 10.64
C LEU A 7 -0.70 -0.89 10.78
N THR A 8 -1.65 -1.11 9.88
CA THR A 8 -2.45 -2.33 9.87
C THR A 8 -1.93 -3.31 8.84
N PRO A 9 -2.29 -4.59 8.92
CA PRO A 9 -1.95 -5.54 7.88
C PRO A 9 -2.45 -5.11 6.51
N ALA A 10 -3.62 -4.47 6.44
CA ALA A 10 -4.14 -3.97 5.17
C ALA A 10 -3.23 -2.89 4.58
N THR A 11 -2.78 -1.96 5.42
CA THR A 11 -1.85 -0.92 4.98
C THR A 11 -0.54 -1.53 4.50
N ALA A 12 -0.02 -2.51 5.23
CA ALA A 12 1.21 -3.20 4.84
C ALA A 12 1.06 -3.89 3.49
N ASP A 13 -0.08 -4.51 3.23
CA ASP A 13 -0.33 -5.16 1.94
C ASP A 13 -0.33 -4.16 0.79
N VAL A 14 -0.95 -3.00 0.99
CA VAL A 14 -0.95 -1.93 -0.01
C VAL A 14 0.47 -1.43 -0.25
N LEU A 15 1.22 -1.19 0.82
CA LEU A 15 2.61 -0.73 0.69
C LEU A 15 3.48 -1.75 -0.04
N ARG A 16 3.29 -3.02 0.25
CA ARG A 16 4.06 -4.08 -0.43
C ARG A 16 3.76 -4.08 -1.93
N THR A 17 2.50 -3.94 -2.30
CA THR A 17 2.14 -3.89 -3.71
C THR A 17 2.81 -2.72 -4.42
N LEU A 18 2.82 -1.54 -3.76
CA LEU A 18 3.46 -0.36 -4.33
C LEU A 18 4.98 -0.55 -4.43
N LEU A 19 5.59 -1.20 -3.44
CA LEU A 19 7.02 -1.50 -3.47
C LEU A 19 7.38 -2.45 -4.60
N ASP A 20 6.51 -3.40 -4.89
CA ASP A 20 6.75 -4.40 -5.93
C ASP A 20 6.47 -3.85 -7.34
N SER A 21 5.89 -2.67 -7.43
CA SER A 21 5.57 -2.08 -8.72
C SER A 21 6.79 -1.36 -9.30
N ASP A 22 6.95 -1.42 -10.61
CA ASP A 22 8.07 -0.79 -11.31
C ASP A 22 7.80 0.67 -11.64
N GLY A 23 6.81 1.28 -11.05
CA GLY A 23 6.43 2.65 -11.32
C GLY A 23 5.00 2.89 -10.89
N PRO A 24 4.36 3.95 -11.41
CA PRO A 24 2.99 4.25 -11.02
C PRO A 24 2.06 3.07 -11.28
N THR A 25 1.15 2.83 -10.36
CA THR A 25 0.21 1.72 -10.46
C THR A 25 -1.22 2.21 -10.21
N TRP A 26 -2.16 1.54 -10.82
CA TRP A 26 -3.57 1.87 -10.74
C TRP A 26 -4.19 1.20 -9.50
N GLY A 27 -5.12 1.92 -8.86
CA GLY A 27 -5.79 1.39 -7.67
C GLY A 27 -6.42 0.01 -7.88
N MET A 28 -6.97 -0.27 -9.06
CA MET A 28 -7.54 -1.58 -9.34
C MET A 28 -6.49 -2.69 -9.30
N VAL A 29 -5.27 -2.39 -9.70
CA VAL A 29 -4.16 -3.35 -9.61
C VAL A 29 -3.87 -3.66 -8.14
N VAL A 30 -3.90 -2.63 -7.29
CA VAL A 30 -3.68 -2.81 -5.86
C VAL A 30 -4.79 -3.66 -5.25
N ILE A 31 -6.03 -3.41 -5.65
CA ILE A 31 -7.18 -4.19 -5.18
C ILE A 31 -6.99 -5.67 -5.52
N LYS A 32 -6.63 -5.96 -6.77
CA LYS A 32 -6.43 -7.34 -7.21
C LYS A 32 -5.23 -8.00 -6.54
N ALA A 33 -4.14 -7.27 -6.41
CA ALA A 33 -2.92 -7.82 -5.81
C ALA A 33 -3.09 -8.12 -4.33
N THR A 34 -3.82 -7.27 -3.61
CA THR A 34 -4.01 -7.45 -2.17
C THR A 34 -5.18 -8.37 -1.84
N GLY A 35 -6.12 -8.53 -2.76
CA GLY A 35 -7.34 -9.26 -2.50
C GLY A 35 -8.30 -8.49 -1.59
N ARG A 36 -8.04 -7.21 -1.35
CA ARG A 36 -8.85 -6.38 -0.46
C ARG A 36 -9.80 -5.51 -1.26
N PRO A 37 -10.98 -5.22 -0.72
CA PRO A 37 -11.97 -4.45 -1.47
C PRO A 37 -11.58 -2.97 -1.61
N ALA A 38 -12.18 -2.32 -2.60
CA ALA A 38 -11.96 -0.91 -2.87
C ALA A 38 -12.22 -0.04 -1.64
N GLY A 39 -13.23 -0.38 -0.86
CA GLY A 39 -13.58 0.35 0.36
C GLY A 39 -12.49 0.33 1.42
N SER A 40 -11.54 -0.60 1.32
CA SER A 40 -10.37 -0.64 2.20
C SER A 40 -9.16 0.00 1.52
N VAL A 41 -8.94 -0.29 0.25
CA VAL A 41 -7.74 0.13 -0.48
C VAL A 41 -7.70 1.64 -0.71
N TYR A 42 -8.79 2.23 -1.21
CA TYR A 42 -8.76 3.66 -1.53
C TYR A 42 -8.57 4.55 -0.31
N PRO A 43 -9.23 4.31 0.84
CA PRO A 43 -8.94 5.11 2.04
C PRO A 43 -7.48 4.98 2.50
N ILE A 44 -6.87 3.82 2.32
CA ILE A 44 -5.46 3.62 2.66
C ILE A 44 -4.59 4.47 1.73
N LEU A 45 -4.84 4.41 0.42
CA LEU A 45 -4.08 5.20 -0.56
C LEU A 45 -4.21 6.69 -0.28
N GLU A 46 -5.41 7.16 0.07
CA GLU A 46 -5.62 8.56 0.40
C GLU A 46 -4.85 8.97 1.65
N ARG A 47 -4.82 8.12 2.65
CA ARG A 47 -4.09 8.39 3.88
C ARG A 47 -2.58 8.43 3.63
N LEU A 48 -2.09 7.50 2.82
CA LEU A 48 -0.67 7.49 2.45
C LEU A 48 -0.29 8.74 1.64
N GLU A 49 -1.17 9.16 0.77
CA GLU A 49 -0.93 10.38 0.00
C GLU A 49 -0.93 11.61 0.90
N GLY A 50 -1.89 11.71 1.81
CA GLY A 50 -1.95 12.79 2.76
C GLY A 50 -0.74 12.88 3.67
N ALA A 51 -0.12 11.75 3.99
CA ALA A 51 1.07 11.71 4.83
C ALA A 51 2.37 11.87 4.03
N GLY A 52 2.29 11.95 2.71
CA GLY A 52 3.46 12.17 1.87
C GLY A 52 4.24 10.91 1.50
N TRP A 53 3.68 9.75 1.78
CA TRP A 53 4.32 8.48 1.42
C TRP A 53 4.11 8.15 -0.06
N VAL A 54 3.01 8.64 -0.63
CA VAL A 54 2.56 8.33 -1.97
C VAL A 54 2.18 9.62 -2.68
N VAL A 55 2.42 9.67 -3.97
CA VAL A 55 1.86 10.72 -4.83
C VAL A 55 0.94 10.06 -5.83
N SER A 56 -0.01 10.81 -6.33
CA SER A 56 -0.93 10.30 -7.33
C SER A 56 -1.14 11.33 -8.42
N GLU A 57 -1.49 10.85 -9.59
CA GLU A 57 -1.82 11.71 -10.73
C GLU A 57 -2.73 10.94 -11.68
N TRP A 58 -3.47 11.68 -12.47
CA TRP A 58 -4.27 11.07 -13.52
C TRP A 58 -3.35 10.65 -14.66
N GLU A 59 -3.61 9.49 -15.23
CA GLU A 59 -2.83 9.08 -16.40
C GLU A 59 -3.05 10.07 -17.52
N ALA A 60 -2.06 10.16 -18.40
CA ALA A 60 -2.13 11.04 -19.56
C ALA A 60 -3.27 10.57 -20.47
N ALA A 61 -3.80 11.48 -21.27
CA ALA A 61 -4.81 11.12 -22.24
C ALA A 61 -4.27 10.00 -23.13
N SER A 62 -5.08 8.99 -23.35
CA SER A 62 -4.67 7.84 -24.14
C SER A 62 -5.80 7.43 -25.06
N GLU A 63 -5.49 6.56 -26.01
CA GLU A 63 -6.48 6.03 -26.94
C GLU A 63 -7.31 4.92 -26.30
N ARG A 64 -6.96 4.52 -25.11
CA ARG A 64 -7.70 3.48 -24.38
C ARG A 64 -9.10 3.99 -24.08
N SER A 65 -10.10 3.14 -24.32
CA SER A 65 -11.46 3.49 -23.97
C SER A 65 -11.66 3.46 -22.46
N GLY A 66 -12.60 4.26 -21.98
CA GLY A 66 -12.95 4.34 -20.58
C GLY A 66 -12.33 5.54 -19.89
N PRO A 67 -12.65 5.76 -18.61
CA PRO A 67 -12.15 6.90 -17.85
C PRO A 67 -10.66 6.79 -17.59
N ARG A 68 -10.03 7.95 -17.39
CA ARG A 68 -8.63 7.98 -17.02
C ARG A 68 -8.44 7.30 -15.68
N ARG A 69 -7.28 6.66 -15.52
CA ARG A 69 -6.93 5.99 -14.28
C ARG A 69 -6.15 6.92 -13.37
N ARG A 70 -6.41 6.80 -12.08
CA ARG A 70 -5.58 7.47 -11.08
C ARG A 70 -4.42 6.57 -10.77
N LEU A 71 -3.20 7.09 -10.94
CA LEU A 71 -1.97 6.31 -10.73
C LEU A 71 -1.31 6.74 -9.44
N TYR A 72 -0.80 5.78 -8.70
CA TYR A 72 -0.18 5.99 -7.39
C TYR A 72 1.24 5.46 -7.40
N GLU A 73 2.13 6.18 -6.74
CA GLU A 73 3.54 5.79 -6.68
C GLU A 73 4.13 6.23 -5.35
N LEU A 74 5.02 5.42 -4.78
CA LEU A 74 5.72 5.81 -3.57
C LEU A 74 6.66 6.96 -3.86
N THR A 75 6.72 7.93 -2.94
CA THR A 75 7.67 9.02 -3.04
C THR A 75 9.07 8.51 -2.69
N ALA A 76 10.11 9.31 -2.99
CA ALA A 76 11.47 8.96 -2.64
C ALA A 76 11.64 8.73 -1.13
N GLU A 77 10.93 9.52 -0.32
CA GLU A 77 10.94 9.32 1.13
C GLU A 77 10.02 8.19 1.55
N GLY A 78 8.92 7.99 0.83
CA GLY A 78 7.95 6.97 1.16
C GLY A 78 8.46 5.56 0.95
N ALA A 79 9.29 5.34 -0.07
CA ALA A 79 9.76 3.99 -0.39
C ALA A 79 10.55 3.34 0.76
N PRO A 80 11.59 3.98 1.32
CA PRO A 80 12.30 3.37 2.45
C PRO A 80 11.40 3.25 3.69
N ALA A 81 10.52 4.21 3.93
CA ALA A 81 9.59 4.14 5.05
C ALA A 81 8.62 2.96 4.86
N ALA A 82 8.17 2.73 3.64
CA ALA A 82 7.29 1.61 3.33
C ALA A 82 7.98 0.28 3.57
N ARG A 83 9.24 0.16 3.15
CA ARG A 83 10.02 -1.07 3.39
C ARG A 83 10.16 -1.35 4.88
N ALA A 84 10.46 -0.31 5.66
CA ALA A 84 10.60 -0.45 7.10
C ALA A 84 9.27 -0.85 7.74
N ALA A 85 8.18 -0.26 7.30
CA ALA A 85 6.85 -0.57 7.83
C ALA A 85 6.43 -2.01 7.53
N VAL A 86 6.65 -2.46 6.31
CA VAL A 86 6.33 -3.83 5.91
C VAL A 86 7.17 -4.82 6.72
N GLU A 87 8.46 -4.53 6.91
CA GLU A 87 9.33 -5.40 7.69
C GLU A 87 8.91 -5.43 9.16
N ARG A 88 8.47 -4.31 9.71
CA ARG A 88 8.01 -4.25 11.10
C ARG A 88 6.78 -5.13 11.31
N ILE A 89 5.83 -5.09 10.38
CA ILE A 89 4.64 -5.94 10.44
C ILE A 89 5.04 -7.42 10.35
N ARG A 90 5.95 -7.74 9.45
CA ARG A 90 6.43 -9.10 9.28
C ARG A 90 7.13 -9.61 10.52
N SER A 91 7.99 -8.80 11.11
CA SER A 91 8.70 -9.15 12.34
C SER A 91 7.75 -9.37 13.49
N THR A 92 6.76 -8.50 13.63
CA THR A 92 5.75 -8.64 14.67
C THR A 92 4.98 -9.94 14.51
N ALA A 93 4.61 -10.27 13.29
CA ALA A 93 3.89 -11.51 13.01
C ALA A 93 4.73 -12.74 13.35
N ARG A 94 6.03 -12.69 13.04
CA ARG A 94 6.92 -13.82 13.34
C ARG A 94 7.16 -14.01 14.83
N THR A 95 7.24 -12.91 15.58
CA THR A 95 7.56 -12.97 16.99
C THR A 95 6.34 -13.04 17.88
N ALA A 96 5.16 -12.75 17.33
CA ALA A 96 3.94 -12.82 18.12
C ALA A 96 3.69 -14.25 18.60
N PRO A 97 3.29 -14.43 19.86
CA PRO A 97 2.96 -15.77 20.34
C PRO A 97 1.85 -16.36 19.50
N ARG A 98 2.02 -17.57 19.14
CA ARG A 98 0.95 -18.32 18.47
C ARG A 98 0.14 -19.00 19.55
N ALA A 99 -0.71 -18.25 20.16
CA ALA A 99 -1.40 -18.75 21.34
C ALA A 99 -1.94 -20.16 21.13
N ALA A 100 -2.66 -20.37 20.09
CA ALA A 100 -3.21 -21.68 19.83
C ALA A 100 -2.18 -22.66 19.31
N GLY A 101 -1.38 -22.20 18.38
CA GLY A 101 -0.39 -23.07 17.77
C GLY A 101 0.71 -23.44 18.72
N ALA A 102 1.05 -22.54 19.58
CA ALA A 102 2.13 -22.77 20.51
C ALA A 102 1.83 -23.87 21.50
N THR A 103 0.60 -24.15 21.69
CA THR A 103 0.21 -25.18 22.63
C THR A 103 0.16 -26.56 22.03
N ALA A 104 0.30 -26.61 20.80
CA ALA A 104 0.23 -27.89 20.13
C ALA A 104 1.36 -28.80 20.55
#